data_1d4cd7158e5764c0f513369dfe5417d3
#
_entry.id   1d4cd7158e5764c0f513369dfe5417d3
#
_cell.length_a   1.000
_cell.length_b   1.000
_cell.length_c   1.000
_cell.angle_alpha   90.00
_cell.angle_beta   90.00
_cell.angle_gamma   90.00
#
_symmetry.space_group_name_H-M   'P 1'
#
loop_
_entity.id
_entity.type
_entity.pdbx_description
1 polymer ?
#
loop_
_entity_poly.entity_id
_entity_poly.type
_entity_poly.pdbx_seq_one_letter_code
_entity_poly.pdbx_strand_id
1 'polypeptide(L)'
;RISGSIIEALDTSTNIEVGDEILGRVVDAFGNPIDEESNKISLNDHWPLNGKPINPMKRKPISETLDVGIKAINTMFTVGRGQRLGIIAGSGVGKSMLLGMMTKFTNADIVIVALIGERGRELGNFVSDILNDETKKRTTIIAVPADKSPLLRIKGAERATSIAVSYTHLRAHETVV
;
A
#
# COMPACT_ATOMS: atom_id res chain seq x y z
N ARG A 1 15.12 -30.84 -0.19
CA ARG A 1 15.64 -30.96 1.20
C ARG A 1 16.62 -32.13 1.25
N ILE A 2 17.77 -31.94 1.86
CA ILE A 2 18.73 -33.00 2.10
C ILE A 2 18.30 -33.70 3.40
N SER A 3 18.24 -35.03 3.39
CA SER A 3 17.94 -35.81 4.58
C SER A 3 18.97 -35.53 5.68
N GLY A 4 18.52 -35.21 6.90
CA GLY A 4 19.38 -34.84 8.02
C GLY A 4 19.64 -33.35 8.21
N SER A 5 19.02 -32.47 7.39
CA SER A 5 19.12 -31.01 7.61
C SER A 5 18.35 -30.61 8.88
N ILE A 6 18.99 -29.82 9.74
CA ILE A 6 18.36 -29.21 10.91
C ILE A 6 17.72 -27.89 10.45
N ILE A 7 16.49 -27.65 10.81
CA ILE A 7 15.76 -26.40 10.57
C ILE A 7 15.55 -25.76 11.92
N GLU A 8 16.07 -24.56 12.09
CA GLU A 8 15.88 -23.75 13.29
C GLU A 8 15.04 -22.51 12.93
N ALA A 9 14.03 -22.22 13.73
CA ALA A 9 13.26 -20.99 13.60
C ALA A 9 14.03 -19.85 14.27
N LEU A 10 14.57 -18.93 13.47
CA LEU A 10 15.38 -17.81 13.97
C LEU A 10 14.52 -16.70 14.56
N ASP A 11 13.35 -16.43 13.98
CA ASP A 11 12.40 -15.44 14.47
C ASP A 11 10.96 -15.88 14.13
N THR A 12 10.08 -15.75 15.08
CA THR A 12 8.65 -16.00 14.95
C THR A 12 7.83 -14.71 14.91
N SER A 13 8.49 -13.55 14.98
CA SER A 13 7.79 -12.27 14.91
C SER A 13 7.21 -12.06 13.51
N THR A 14 5.92 -11.75 13.46
CA THR A 14 5.23 -11.39 12.22
C THR A 14 5.16 -9.87 12.07
N ASN A 15 6.13 -9.15 12.63
CA ASN A 15 6.20 -7.71 12.55
C ASN A 15 6.90 -7.27 11.27
N ILE A 16 6.50 -6.13 10.76
CA ILE A 16 7.18 -5.39 9.70
C ILE A 16 7.76 -4.10 10.25
N GLU A 17 8.83 -3.67 9.66
CA GLU A 17 9.39 -2.35 9.91
C GLU A 17 8.55 -1.30 9.19
N VAL A 18 8.28 -0.18 9.87
CA VAL A 18 7.49 0.96 9.36
C VAL A 18 8.16 2.28 9.75
N GLY A 19 7.95 3.33 8.97
CA GLY A 19 8.58 4.62 9.21
C GLY A 19 8.27 5.60 8.07
N ASP A 20 8.52 6.89 8.26
CA ASP A 20 8.33 7.91 7.22
C ASP A 20 9.35 7.80 6.09
N GLU A 21 10.49 7.18 6.37
CA GLU A 21 11.56 6.95 5.42
C GLU A 21 11.17 6.04 4.24
N ILE A 22 10.01 5.36 4.35
CA ILE A 22 9.43 4.57 3.25
C ILE A 22 8.63 5.45 2.26
N LEU A 23 8.32 6.69 2.62
CA LEU A 23 7.61 7.60 1.71
C LEU A 23 8.48 7.94 0.50
N GLY A 24 7.87 7.97 -0.67
CA GLY A 24 8.56 8.15 -1.95
C GLY A 24 9.22 6.92 -2.52
N ARG A 25 9.22 5.80 -1.78
CA ARG A 25 9.93 4.59 -2.16
C ARG A 25 9.02 3.55 -2.81
N VAL A 26 9.64 2.71 -3.63
CA VAL A 26 9.03 1.51 -4.20
C VAL A 26 9.67 0.29 -3.56
N VAL A 27 8.88 -0.54 -2.89
CA VAL A 27 9.38 -1.71 -2.16
C VAL A 27 8.72 -3.01 -2.60
N ASP A 28 9.40 -4.13 -2.37
CA ASP A 28 8.89 -5.47 -2.62
C ASP A 28 7.96 -5.98 -1.49
N ALA A 29 7.54 -7.25 -1.58
CA ALA A 29 6.73 -7.91 -0.55
C ALA A 29 7.42 -8.03 0.82
N PHE A 30 8.74 -7.92 0.88
CA PHE A 30 9.52 -7.98 2.12
C PHE A 30 9.89 -6.58 2.66
N GLY A 31 9.60 -5.51 1.90
CA GLY A 31 9.97 -4.14 2.24
C GLY A 31 11.35 -3.73 1.75
N ASN A 32 12.00 -4.56 0.93
CA ASN A 32 13.26 -4.18 0.31
C ASN A 32 13.00 -3.15 -0.80
N PRO A 33 13.78 -2.07 -0.88
CA PRO A 33 13.66 -1.11 -1.97
C PRO A 33 13.99 -1.78 -3.31
N ILE A 34 13.18 -1.49 -4.32
CA ILE A 34 13.37 -1.94 -5.71
C ILE A 34 13.45 -0.76 -6.69
N ASP A 35 13.44 0.45 -6.16
CA ASP A 35 13.70 1.68 -6.90
C ASP A 35 15.20 1.88 -7.14
N GLU A 36 15.55 2.88 -7.95
CA GLU A 36 16.94 3.20 -8.29
C GLU A 36 17.72 3.86 -7.13
N GLU A 37 17.03 4.27 -6.08
CA GLU A 37 17.64 4.81 -4.87
C GLU A 37 18.22 3.67 -4.03
N SER A 38 19.48 3.35 -4.24
CA SER A 38 20.20 2.21 -3.65
C SER A 38 20.42 2.27 -2.13
N ASN A 39 19.96 3.31 -1.44
CA ASN A 39 20.11 3.42 0.00
C ASN A 39 19.13 2.48 0.72
N LYS A 40 19.65 1.69 1.65
CA LYS A 40 18.79 0.92 2.58
C LYS A 40 17.89 1.88 3.33
N ILE A 41 16.60 1.54 3.37
CA ILE A 41 15.63 2.25 4.20
C ILE A 41 15.87 1.76 5.63
N SER A 42 16.17 2.68 6.55
CA SER A 42 16.30 2.37 7.98
C SER A 42 15.01 2.75 8.66
N LEU A 43 14.20 1.77 9.00
CA LEU A 43 12.91 1.95 9.66
C LEU A 43 13.07 1.57 11.14
N ASN A 44 12.56 2.40 12.04
CA ASN A 44 12.79 2.24 13.48
C ASN A 44 11.56 1.71 14.23
N ASP A 45 10.38 1.84 13.65
CA ASP A 45 9.13 1.38 14.25
C ASP A 45 8.75 -0.01 13.73
N HIS A 46 8.06 -0.78 14.58
CA HIS A 46 7.58 -2.10 14.23
C HIS A 46 6.06 -2.17 14.32
N TRP A 47 5.43 -2.81 13.33
CA TRP A 47 3.99 -3.00 13.28
C TRP A 47 3.64 -4.45 12.91
N PRO A 48 2.61 -5.05 13.51
CA PRO A 48 2.20 -6.43 13.15
C PRO A 48 1.79 -6.52 11.68
N LEU A 49 2.34 -7.50 10.95
CA LEU A 49 1.91 -7.79 9.58
C LEU A 49 0.44 -8.19 9.54
N ASN A 50 0.02 -9.01 10.49
CA ASN A 50 -1.36 -9.44 10.63
C ASN A 50 -2.03 -8.66 11.76
N GLY A 51 -2.94 -7.75 11.39
CA GLY A 51 -3.70 -6.96 12.34
C GLY A 51 -4.67 -7.83 13.17
N LYS A 52 -4.97 -7.38 14.39
CA LYS A 52 -6.04 -8.00 15.19
C LYS A 52 -7.41 -7.63 14.61
N PRO A 53 -8.36 -8.58 14.48
CA PRO A 53 -9.71 -8.26 14.07
C PRO A 53 -10.35 -7.23 15.00
N ILE A 54 -10.92 -6.17 14.44
CA ILE A 54 -11.66 -5.17 15.21
C ILE A 54 -13.05 -5.73 15.53
N ASN A 55 -13.45 -5.66 16.79
CA ASN A 55 -14.83 -6.01 17.18
C ASN A 55 -15.83 -5.18 16.33
N PRO A 56 -16.74 -5.80 15.59
CA PRO A 56 -17.70 -5.11 14.73
C PRO A 56 -18.49 -4.02 15.46
N MET A 57 -18.79 -4.23 16.74
CA MET A 57 -19.52 -3.27 17.58
C MET A 57 -18.74 -2.01 17.93
N LYS A 58 -17.41 -2.03 17.74
CA LYS A 58 -16.54 -0.86 17.95
C LYS A 58 -16.31 -0.04 16.68
N ARG A 59 -16.82 -0.49 15.54
CA ARG A 59 -16.69 0.25 14.28
C ARG A 59 -17.58 1.48 14.30
N LYS A 60 -16.99 2.63 14.05
CA LYS A 60 -17.73 3.88 13.87
C LYS A 60 -18.43 3.88 12.50
N PRO A 61 -19.63 4.48 12.38
CA PRO A 61 -20.24 4.73 11.08
C PRO A 61 -19.40 5.73 10.28
N ILE A 62 -19.44 5.62 8.97
CA ILE A 62 -18.81 6.57 8.05
C ILE A 62 -19.64 7.86 8.09
N SER A 63 -19.02 8.98 8.45
CA SER A 63 -19.69 10.28 8.60
C SER A 63 -19.02 11.41 7.83
N GLU A 64 -17.80 11.20 7.34
CA GLU A 64 -17.02 12.21 6.63
C GLU A 64 -16.75 11.78 5.20
N THR A 65 -16.73 12.74 4.28
CA THR A 65 -16.39 12.49 2.87
C THR A 65 -14.89 12.54 2.65
N LEU A 66 -14.40 11.69 1.74
CA LEU A 66 -13.04 11.72 1.22
C LEU A 66 -13.05 12.27 -0.21
N ASP A 67 -12.31 13.34 -0.44
CA ASP A 67 -12.03 13.79 -1.80
C ASP A 67 -10.98 12.87 -2.44
N VAL A 68 -11.40 12.10 -3.44
CA VAL A 68 -10.53 11.21 -4.20
C VAL A 68 -9.89 11.88 -5.42
N GLY A 69 -10.06 13.20 -5.57
CA GLY A 69 -9.49 13.99 -6.65
C GLY A 69 -10.15 13.82 -8.02
N ILE A 70 -11.23 13.05 -8.13
CA ILE A 70 -11.95 12.78 -9.39
C ILE A 70 -13.35 13.36 -9.29
N LYS A 71 -13.60 14.42 -10.04
CA LYS A 71 -14.90 15.14 -9.99
C LYS A 71 -16.09 14.23 -10.15
N ALA A 72 -16.08 13.32 -11.12
CA ALA A 72 -17.18 12.40 -11.37
C ALA A 72 -17.47 11.48 -10.18
N ILE A 73 -16.40 10.99 -9.49
CA ILE A 73 -16.56 10.15 -8.31
C ILE A 73 -17.09 11.01 -7.14
N ASN A 74 -16.48 12.15 -6.88
CA ASN A 74 -16.85 13.02 -5.77
C ASN A 74 -18.31 13.52 -5.86
N THR A 75 -18.82 13.75 -7.08
CA THR A 75 -20.16 14.26 -7.28
C THR A 75 -21.24 13.18 -7.37
N MET A 76 -20.92 12.02 -7.96
CA MET A 76 -21.93 11.01 -8.29
C MET A 76 -21.89 9.79 -7.36
N PHE A 77 -20.74 9.48 -6.75
CA PHE A 77 -20.56 8.26 -5.96
C PHE A 77 -20.14 8.53 -4.52
N THR A 78 -19.72 9.71 -4.18
CA THR A 78 -19.31 10.19 -2.86
C THR A 78 -18.63 9.11 -1.99
N VAL A 79 -17.31 9.14 -1.92
CA VAL A 79 -16.53 8.20 -1.10
C VAL A 79 -16.42 8.74 0.32
N GLY A 80 -16.65 7.89 1.31
CA GLY A 80 -16.50 8.24 2.73
C GLY A 80 -15.15 7.81 3.30
N ARG A 81 -14.68 8.51 4.32
CA ARG A 81 -13.47 8.14 5.07
C ARG A 81 -13.66 6.79 5.74
N GLY A 82 -12.76 5.84 5.49
CA GLY A 82 -12.86 4.45 5.94
C GLY A 82 -13.76 3.56 5.08
N GLN A 83 -14.29 4.06 3.97
CA GLN A 83 -15.06 3.25 3.03
C GLN A 83 -14.14 2.38 2.17
N ARG A 84 -14.61 1.16 1.89
CA ARG A 84 -13.98 0.26 0.91
C ARG A 84 -14.68 0.42 -0.43
N LEU A 85 -13.93 0.75 -1.46
CA LEU A 85 -14.42 0.94 -2.83
C LEU A 85 -13.80 -0.10 -3.75
N GLY A 86 -14.61 -0.73 -4.59
CA GLY A 86 -14.15 -1.63 -5.64
C GLY A 86 -14.22 -0.95 -7.01
N ILE A 87 -13.10 -0.96 -7.75
CA ILE A 87 -13.04 -0.54 -9.16
C ILE A 87 -12.86 -1.81 -9.99
N ILE A 88 -13.96 -2.28 -10.59
CA ILE A 88 -13.99 -3.50 -11.38
C ILE A 88 -14.10 -3.12 -12.85
N ALA A 89 -13.13 -3.55 -13.65
CA ALA A 89 -13.07 -3.22 -15.06
C ALA A 89 -12.30 -4.29 -15.84
N GLY A 90 -12.63 -4.43 -17.12
CA GLY A 90 -11.86 -5.23 -18.06
C GLY A 90 -10.47 -4.64 -18.34
N SER A 91 -9.67 -5.35 -19.14
CA SER A 91 -8.38 -4.85 -19.60
C SER A 91 -8.53 -3.65 -20.53
N GLY A 92 -7.66 -2.65 -20.41
CA GLY A 92 -7.56 -1.52 -21.35
C GLY A 92 -8.61 -0.41 -21.17
N VAL A 93 -9.51 -0.48 -20.19
CA VAL A 93 -10.57 0.53 -19.98
C VAL A 93 -10.15 1.74 -19.12
N GLY A 94 -8.89 1.82 -18.69
CA GLY A 94 -8.36 2.96 -17.94
C GLY A 94 -8.34 2.80 -16.42
N LYS A 95 -8.51 1.58 -15.87
CA LYS A 95 -8.45 1.33 -14.41
C LYS A 95 -7.16 1.87 -13.77
N SER A 96 -6.00 1.55 -14.33
CA SER A 96 -4.70 1.99 -13.80
C SER A 96 -4.53 3.51 -13.92
N MET A 97 -5.03 4.12 -15.00
CA MET A 97 -5.05 5.58 -15.13
C MET A 97 -5.91 6.24 -14.06
N LEU A 98 -7.10 5.70 -13.82
CA LEU A 98 -8.00 6.20 -12.76
C LEU A 98 -7.34 6.09 -11.38
N LEU A 99 -6.72 4.96 -11.08
CA LEU A 99 -5.99 4.75 -9.84
C LEU A 99 -4.84 5.75 -9.69
N GLY A 100 -4.09 6.00 -10.78
CA GLY A 100 -3.02 7.00 -10.82
C GLY A 100 -3.52 8.42 -10.57
N MET A 101 -4.64 8.79 -11.16
CA MET A 101 -5.27 10.09 -10.92
C MET A 101 -5.74 10.23 -9.46
N MET A 102 -6.37 9.20 -8.89
CA MET A 102 -6.76 9.20 -7.48
C MET A 102 -5.54 9.35 -6.56
N THR A 103 -4.44 8.66 -6.83
CA THR A 103 -3.19 8.79 -6.08
C THR A 103 -2.64 10.20 -6.11
N LYS A 104 -2.70 10.87 -7.27
CA LYS A 104 -2.19 12.25 -7.44
C LYS A 104 -3.06 13.30 -6.77
N PHE A 105 -4.36 13.17 -6.89
CA PHE A 105 -5.30 14.28 -6.63
C PHE A 105 -6.16 14.11 -5.38
N THR A 106 -6.09 12.95 -4.71
CA THR A 106 -6.77 12.77 -3.43
C THR A 106 -6.27 13.74 -2.36
N ASN A 107 -7.16 14.15 -1.45
CA ASN A 107 -6.79 14.95 -0.28
C ASN A 107 -6.31 14.10 0.92
N ALA A 108 -6.02 12.82 0.71
CA ALA A 108 -5.39 11.99 1.73
C ALA A 108 -3.96 12.45 2.03
N ASP A 109 -3.58 12.47 3.30
CA ASP A 109 -2.25 12.89 3.74
C ASP A 109 -1.17 11.92 3.28
N ILE A 110 -1.45 10.62 3.38
CA ILE A 110 -0.55 9.55 2.96
C ILE A 110 -1.30 8.59 2.04
N VAL A 111 -0.62 8.13 1.01
CA VAL A 111 -1.17 7.20 0.01
C VAL A 111 -0.28 5.96 -0.06
N ILE A 112 -0.86 4.80 0.18
CA ILE A 112 -0.18 3.51 0.03
C ILE A 112 -0.76 2.81 -1.20
N VAL A 113 0.07 2.57 -2.20
CA VAL A 113 -0.33 1.92 -3.44
C VAL A 113 0.22 0.49 -3.48
N ALA A 114 -0.65 -0.50 -3.65
CA ALA A 114 -0.25 -1.90 -3.81
C ALA A 114 -0.46 -2.37 -5.25
N LEU A 115 0.63 -2.51 -6.00
CA LEU A 115 0.64 -3.03 -7.36
C LEU A 115 0.93 -4.53 -7.34
N ILE A 116 -0.11 -5.33 -7.18
CA ILE A 116 -0.01 -6.78 -6.97
C ILE A 116 -0.49 -7.52 -8.21
N GLY A 117 0.43 -8.26 -8.85
CA GLY A 117 0.11 -9.06 -10.02
C GLY A 117 0.01 -8.27 -11.33
N GLU A 118 0.45 -7.02 -11.35
CA GLU A 118 0.59 -6.24 -12.58
C GLU A 118 1.83 -6.68 -13.38
N ARG A 119 1.84 -6.43 -14.67
CA ARG A 119 3.01 -6.73 -15.52
C ARG A 119 4.15 -5.76 -15.21
N GLY A 120 5.40 -6.25 -15.20
CA GLY A 120 6.56 -5.43 -14.85
C GLY A 120 6.68 -4.12 -15.64
N ARG A 121 6.37 -4.12 -16.95
CA ARG A 121 6.36 -2.91 -17.78
C ARG A 121 5.27 -1.90 -17.38
N GLU A 122 4.09 -2.39 -17.00
CA GLU A 122 2.96 -1.55 -16.58
C GLU A 122 3.26 -0.92 -15.22
N LEU A 123 3.96 -1.66 -14.36
CA LEU A 123 4.43 -1.20 -13.07
C LEU A 123 5.44 -0.04 -13.21
N GLY A 124 6.46 -0.20 -14.07
CA GLY A 124 7.44 0.87 -14.32
C GLY A 124 6.79 2.16 -14.83
N ASN A 125 5.88 2.05 -15.80
CA ASN A 125 5.14 3.20 -16.32
C ASN A 125 4.29 3.87 -15.21
N PHE A 126 3.58 3.07 -14.42
CA PHE A 126 2.76 3.60 -13.32
C PHE A 126 3.61 4.35 -12.28
N VAL A 127 4.75 3.79 -11.90
CA VAL A 127 5.67 4.41 -10.94
C VAL A 127 6.20 5.75 -11.48
N SER A 128 6.69 5.77 -12.73
CA SER A 128 7.21 6.99 -13.35
C SER A 128 6.15 8.08 -13.52
N ASP A 129 4.91 7.69 -13.80
CA ASP A 129 3.79 8.64 -13.95
C ASP A 129 3.33 9.22 -12.61
N ILE A 130 3.45 8.47 -11.51
CA ILE A 130 2.89 8.84 -10.20
C ILE A 130 3.91 9.50 -9.29
N LEU A 131 5.12 8.97 -9.21
CA LEU A 131 6.15 9.49 -8.33
C LEU A 131 6.86 10.71 -8.93
N ASN A 132 6.25 11.86 -8.78
CA ASN A 132 6.89 13.16 -8.99
C ASN A 132 7.32 13.76 -7.64
N ASP A 133 8.01 14.91 -7.65
CA ASP A 133 8.55 15.54 -6.44
C ASP A 133 7.50 15.86 -5.37
N GLU A 134 6.26 16.06 -5.77
CA GLU A 134 5.15 16.37 -4.88
C GLU A 134 4.55 15.09 -4.28
N THR A 135 4.25 14.11 -5.12
CA THR A 135 3.62 12.85 -4.68
C THR A 135 4.58 11.94 -3.92
N LYS A 136 5.89 11.98 -4.22
CA LYS A 136 6.93 11.25 -3.48
C LYS A 136 6.86 11.51 -1.98
N LYS A 137 6.56 12.73 -1.56
CA LYS A 137 6.54 13.11 -0.14
C LYS A 137 5.47 12.39 0.67
N ARG A 138 4.46 11.83 0.03
CA ARG A 138 3.30 11.22 0.71
C ARG A 138 2.87 9.87 0.17
N THR A 139 3.62 9.30 -0.79
CA THR A 139 3.20 8.05 -1.45
C THR A 139 4.25 6.96 -1.28
N THR A 140 3.82 5.77 -0.89
CA THR A 140 4.64 4.55 -0.93
C THR A 140 4.01 3.54 -1.87
N ILE A 141 4.83 2.87 -2.67
CA ILE A 141 4.37 1.84 -3.60
C ILE A 141 4.93 0.48 -3.18
N ILE A 142 4.05 -0.49 -2.97
CA ILE A 142 4.41 -1.89 -2.78
C ILE A 142 4.18 -2.61 -4.10
N ALA A 143 5.24 -3.13 -4.70
CA ALA A 143 5.17 -3.72 -6.02
C ALA A 143 5.54 -5.20 -6.01
N VAL A 144 4.60 -6.05 -6.43
CA VAL A 144 4.81 -7.50 -6.58
C VAL A 144 4.28 -7.94 -7.93
N PRO A 145 5.17 -8.01 -8.95
CA PRO A 145 4.79 -8.36 -10.32
C PRO A 145 4.14 -9.74 -10.46
N ALA A 146 3.46 -9.96 -11.59
CA ALA A 146 2.71 -11.17 -11.89
C ALA A 146 3.59 -12.44 -11.99
N ASP A 147 4.88 -12.31 -12.29
CA ASP A 147 5.85 -13.39 -12.35
C ASP A 147 6.30 -13.93 -10.97
N LYS A 148 5.97 -13.20 -9.91
CA LYS A 148 6.25 -13.63 -8.54
C LYS A 148 5.25 -14.69 -8.05
N SER A 149 5.70 -15.50 -7.08
CA SER A 149 4.88 -16.58 -6.53
C SER A 149 3.58 -16.04 -5.90
N PRO A 150 2.50 -16.84 -5.87
CA PRO A 150 1.25 -16.46 -5.21
C PRO A 150 1.43 -16.04 -3.75
N LEU A 151 2.33 -16.70 -3.03
CA LEU A 151 2.64 -16.38 -1.64
C LEU A 151 3.22 -14.97 -1.49
N LEU A 152 4.13 -14.56 -2.38
CA LEU A 152 4.70 -13.20 -2.36
C LEU A 152 3.63 -12.15 -2.68
N ARG A 153 2.71 -12.45 -3.59
CA ARG A 153 1.58 -11.55 -3.90
C ARG A 153 0.67 -11.34 -2.69
N ILE A 154 0.36 -12.41 -1.95
CA ILE A 154 -0.40 -12.31 -0.69
C ILE A 154 0.36 -11.45 0.32
N LYS A 155 1.65 -11.75 0.56
CA LYS A 155 2.48 -10.99 1.49
C LYS A 155 2.62 -9.51 1.13
N GLY A 156 2.69 -9.18 -0.16
CA GLY A 156 2.70 -7.78 -0.61
C GLY A 156 1.41 -7.04 -0.26
N ALA A 157 0.26 -7.68 -0.45
CA ALA A 157 -1.04 -7.09 -0.09
C ALA A 157 -1.19 -6.93 1.44
N GLU A 158 -0.77 -7.94 2.21
CA GLU A 158 -0.75 -7.87 3.68
C GLU A 158 0.15 -6.73 4.17
N ARG A 159 1.37 -6.61 3.62
CA ARG A 159 2.30 -5.53 3.95
C ARG A 159 1.73 -4.16 3.63
N ALA A 160 1.16 -3.95 2.45
CA ALA A 160 0.56 -2.68 2.07
C ALA A 160 -0.54 -2.26 3.06
N THR A 161 -1.42 -3.19 3.41
CA THR A 161 -2.48 -2.96 4.39
C THR A 161 -1.91 -2.64 5.77
N SER A 162 -0.90 -3.40 6.20
CA SER A 162 -0.25 -3.20 7.51
C SER A 162 0.44 -1.84 7.60
N ILE A 163 1.17 -1.42 6.56
CA ILE A 163 1.78 -0.08 6.50
C ILE A 163 0.70 1.00 6.57
N ALA A 164 -0.38 0.89 5.78
CA ALA A 164 -1.46 1.87 5.79
C ALA A 164 -2.11 1.99 7.20
N VAL A 165 -2.36 0.86 7.86
CA VAL A 165 -2.91 0.83 9.22
C VAL A 165 -1.93 1.39 10.26
N SER A 166 -0.62 1.18 10.11
CA SER A 166 0.39 1.74 11.02
C SER A 166 0.37 3.27 11.04
N TYR A 167 0.22 3.90 9.88
CA TYR A 167 0.08 5.37 9.81
C TYR A 167 -1.15 5.87 10.57
N THR A 168 -2.28 5.16 10.51
CA THR A 168 -3.49 5.52 11.24
C THR A 168 -3.29 5.45 12.76
N HIS A 169 -2.49 4.52 13.26
CA HIS A 169 -2.37 4.23 14.71
C HIS A 169 -1.13 4.83 15.36
N LEU A 170 0.01 4.84 14.68
CA LEU A 170 1.27 5.35 15.24
C LEU A 170 1.41 6.87 15.06
N ARG A 171 0.71 7.44 14.09
CA ARG A 171 0.84 8.84 13.69
C ARG A 171 -0.51 9.54 13.67
N ALA A 172 -1.31 9.23 14.66
CA ALA A 172 -2.76 9.46 14.81
C ALA A 172 -3.22 10.92 14.79
N HIS A 173 -2.64 11.78 13.98
CA HIS A 173 -3.21 13.11 13.85
C HIS A 173 -3.87 13.39 12.50
N GLU A 174 -3.63 12.60 11.42
CA GLU A 174 -4.18 12.98 10.12
C GLU A 174 -4.24 11.86 9.07
N THR A 175 -4.47 10.60 9.41
CA THR A 175 -4.43 9.52 8.41
C THR A 175 -5.82 9.01 8.08
N VAL A 176 -6.13 9.00 6.79
CA VAL A 176 -7.31 8.36 6.21
C VAL A 176 -6.85 7.19 5.34
N VAL A 177 -7.28 5.99 5.71
CA VAL A 177 -7.11 4.78 4.91
C VAL A 177 -8.30 4.59 4.01
#